data_93f3232dd4615f1afed287c4a50d6fc4
#
_entry.id   93f3232dd4615f1afed287c4a50d6fc4
#
_cell.length_a   1.000
_cell.length_b   1.000
_cell.length_c   1.000
_cell.angle_alpha   90.00
_cell.angle_beta   90.00
_cell.angle_gamma   90.00
#
_symmetry.space_group_name_H-M   'P 1'
#
loop_
_entity.id
_entity.type
_entity.pdbx_description
1 polymer ?
#
loop_
_entity_poly.entity_id
_entity_poly.type
_entity_poly.pdbx_seq_one_letter_code
_entity_poly.pdbx_strand_id
1 'polypeptide(L)'
;MCGLAGELTRGSAETMPRAQAERIAELLQHRGPDDSGIWQSRTCTLIHRRLSIQDLSSAGHQPMQSACGRYRLVFNGEIYNYKALREQLEARGERFVSTGDTEVLLRLLIREGAAALPQLLGMFAFCLFDQESQSALLGRDPFGIKPLYLYRSGT
;
A
#
# COMPACT_ATOMS: atom_id res chain seq x y z
N MET A 1 1.72 12.61 -7.83
CA MET A 1 1.67 11.93 -6.51
C MET A 1 0.50 10.97 -6.52
N CYS A 2 0.68 9.74 -6.07
CA CYS A 2 -0.39 8.75 -6.02
C CYS A 2 -1.55 9.15 -5.11
N GLY A 3 -2.73 8.59 -5.35
CA GLY A 3 -3.87 8.66 -4.46
C GLY A 3 -4.14 7.29 -3.86
N LEU A 4 -4.47 7.22 -2.58
CA LEU A 4 -4.91 5.99 -1.93
C LEU A 4 -6.15 6.25 -1.08
N ALA A 5 -7.03 5.27 -1.01
CA ALA A 5 -8.18 5.25 -0.13
C ALA A 5 -8.51 3.80 0.25
N GLY A 6 -9.34 3.62 1.24
CA GLY A 6 -9.80 2.28 1.62
C GLY A 6 -10.76 2.32 2.78
N GLU A 7 -11.34 1.16 3.05
CA GLU A 7 -12.22 0.92 4.18
C GLU A 7 -11.90 -0.43 4.79
N LEU A 8 -11.90 -0.48 6.13
CA LEU A 8 -11.87 -1.71 6.88
C LEU A 8 -13.09 -1.79 7.78
N THR A 9 -13.78 -2.93 7.74
CA THR A 9 -14.93 -3.22 8.59
C THR A 9 -14.60 -4.31 9.60
N ARG A 10 -15.38 -4.40 10.66
CA ARG A 10 -15.23 -5.43 11.70
C ARG A 10 -16.48 -6.28 11.80
N GLY A 11 -16.32 -7.50 12.27
CA GLY A 11 -17.42 -8.42 12.50
C GLY A 11 -18.09 -8.88 11.20
N SER A 12 -19.41 -8.79 11.14
CA SER A 12 -20.23 -9.21 9.99
C SER A 12 -20.43 -8.09 8.95
N ALA A 13 -20.00 -6.87 9.25
CA ALA A 13 -20.15 -5.75 8.31
C ALA A 13 -19.33 -5.97 7.03
N GLU A 14 -19.94 -5.65 5.90
CA GLU A 14 -19.26 -5.66 4.60
C GLU A 14 -18.69 -4.28 4.30
N THR A 15 -17.65 -4.23 3.46
CA THR A 15 -17.10 -2.97 2.98
C THR A 15 -18.02 -2.32 1.94
N MET A 16 -17.67 -1.10 1.54
CA MET A 16 -18.39 -0.35 0.53
C MET A 16 -18.67 -1.15 -0.75
N PRO A 17 -19.80 -0.92 -1.42
CA PRO A 17 -20.07 -1.52 -2.73
C PRO A 17 -19.02 -1.15 -3.77
N ARG A 18 -18.78 -2.04 -4.73
CA ARG A 18 -17.79 -1.84 -5.80
C ARG A 18 -17.98 -0.51 -6.54
N ALA A 19 -19.20 -0.13 -6.87
CA ALA A 19 -19.51 1.13 -7.54
C ALA A 19 -19.06 2.35 -6.72
N GLN A 20 -19.14 2.29 -5.40
CA GLN A 20 -18.63 3.35 -4.53
C GLN A 20 -17.10 3.42 -4.56
N ALA A 21 -16.43 2.29 -4.54
CA ALA A 21 -14.97 2.22 -4.66
C ALA A 21 -14.49 2.80 -6.01
N GLU A 22 -15.18 2.48 -7.10
CA GLU A 22 -14.91 3.03 -8.43
C GLU A 22 -15.11 4.55 -8.46
N ARG A 23 -16.17 5.06 -7.85
CA ARG A 23 -16.40 6.50 -7.72
C ARG A 23 -15.28 7.21 -6.94
N ILE A 24 -14.79 6.60 -5.87
CA ILE A 24 -13.64 7.13 -5.10
C ILE A 24 -12.37 7.12 -5.98
N ALA A 25 -12.13 6.05 -6.73
CA ALA A 25 -11.00 5.98 -7.65
C ALA A 25 -11.06 7.08 -8.72
N GLU A 26 -12.23 7.37 -9.28
CA GLU A 26 -12.44 8.49 -10.21
C GLU A 26 -12.09 9.84 -9.58
N LEU A 27 -12.57 10.10 -8.37
CA LEU A 27 -12.29 11.35 -7.66
C LEU A 27 -10.78 11.53 -7.37
N LEU A 28 -10.04 10.43 -7.22
CA LEU A 28 -8.60 10.44 -7.02
C LEU A 28 -7.79 10.48 -8.33
N GLN A 29 -8.43 10.46 -9.51
CA GLN A 29 -7.74 10.37 -10.81
C GLN A 29 -6.69 11.47 -11.01
N HIS A 30 -6.99 12.69 -10.56
CA HIS A 30 -6.06 13.82 -10.63
C HIS A 30 -4.75 13.62 -9.87
N ARG A 31 -4.71 12.66 -8.92
CA ARG A 31 -3.54 12.30 -8.14
C ARG A 31 -2.63 11.31 -8.86
N GLY A 32 -3.23 10.41 -9.62
CA GLY A 32 -2.50 9.35 -10.31
C GLY A 32 -3.24 8.91 -11.57
N PRO A 33 -2.94 9.55 -12.71
CA PRO A 33 -3.65 9.28 -13.96
C PRO A 33 -3.23 8.00 -14.66
N ASP A 34 -2.03 7.45 -14.35
CA ASP A 34 -1.39 6.44 -15.19
C ASP A 34 -1.93 5.03 -14.98
N ASP A 35 -2.38 4.71 -13.75
CA ASP A 35 -2.92 3.39 -13.43
C ASP A 35 -3.95 3.48 -12.30
N SER A 36 -4.86 2.51 -12.25
CA SER A 36 -5.94 2.44 -11.25
C SER A 36 -6.14 1.01 -10.79
N GLY A 37 -6.10 0.81 -9.49
CA GLY A 37 -6.38 -0.50 -8.89
C GLY A 37 -7.35 -0.42 -7.74
N ILE A 38 -8.26 -1.40 -7.70
CA ILE A 38 -9.21 -1.60 -6.61
C ILE A 38 -9.20 -3.08 -6.26
N TRP A 39 -8.88 -3.38 -5.01
CA TRP A 39 -9.00 -4.71 -4.46
C TRP A 39 -10.03 -4.72 -3.33
N GLN A 40 -10.87 -5.74 -3.30
CA GLN A 40 -11.92 -5.90 -2.29
C GLN A 40 -11.97 -7.32 -1.74
N SER A 41 -12.16 -7.42 -0.45
CA SER A 41 -12.64 -8.60 0.28
C SER A 41 -13.94 -8.23 1.01
N ARG A 42 -14.49 -9.17 1.76
CA ARG A 42 -15.68 -8.88 2.57
C ARG A 42 -15.46 -7.76 3.59
N THR A 43 -14.27 -7.66 4.15
CA THR A 43 -13.96 -6.75 5.28
C THR A 43 -12.97 -5.64 4.94
N CYS A 44 -12.40 -5.63 3.73
CA CYS A 44 -11.43 -4.63 3.34
C CYS A 44 -11.60 -4.22 1.87
N THR A 45 -11.62 -2.94 1.62
CA THR A 45 -11.48 -2.33 0.29
C THR A 45 -10.21 -1.49 0.28
N LEU A 46 -9.34 -1.69 -0.71
CA LEU A 46 -8.17 -0.87 -0.98
C LEU A 46 -8.27 -0.30 -2.39
N ILE A 47 -8.02 1.00 -2.51
CA ILE A 47 -8.12 1.77 -3.75
C ILE A 47 -6.81 2.50 -3.96
N HIS A 48 -6.27 2.44 -5.17
CA HIS A 48 -5.05 3.16 -5.53
C HIS A 48 -5.17 3.81 -6.91
N ARG A 49 -4.65 5.02 -7.01
CA ARG A 49 -4.41 5.74 -8.27
C ARG A 49 -2.93 6.04 -8.37
N ARG A 50 -2.30 5.56 -9.44
CA ARG A 50 -0.84 5.58 -9.61
C ARG A 50 -0.40 6.73 -10.50
N LEU A 51 0.62 7.46 -10.05
CA LEU A 51 1.52 8.24 -10.88
C LEU A 51 2.84 7.45 -10.97
N SER A 52 3.15 6.94 -12.15
CA SER A 52 4.31 6.07 -12.39
C SER A 52 5.57 6.92 -12.52
N ILE A 53 6.50 6.80 -11.56
CA ILE A 53 7.75 7.58 -11.52
C ILE A 53 8.97 6.66 -11.52
N GLN A 54 9.05 5.69 -10.61
CA GLN A 54 10.23 4.83 -10.46
C GLN A 54 10.16 3.58 -11.32
N ASP A 55 9.09 2.83 -11.24
CA ASP A 55 8.85 1.64 -12.06
C ASP A 55 7.69 1.93 -13.01
N LEU A 56 7.96 2.01 -14.30
CA LEU A 56 6.94 2.30 -15.33
C LEU A 56 6.19 1.04 -15.79
N SER A 57 6.61 -0.12 -15.33
CA SER A 57 6.00 -1.39 -15.70
C SER A 57 4.73 -1.69 -14.90
N SER A 58 3.99 -2.71 -15.36
CA SER A 58 2.84 -3.24 -14.63
C SER A 58 3.22 -3.92 -13.30
N ALA A 59 4.49 -4.23 -13.07
CA ALA A 59 4.97 -4.77 -11.80
C ALA A 59 4.83 -3.78 -10.63
N GLY A 60 4.73 -2.49 -10.91
CA GLY A 60 4.43 -1.46 -9.91
C GLY A 60 2.94 -1.23 -9.66
N HIS A 61 2.03 -2.04 -10.20
CA HIS A 61 0.59 -1.93 -9.98
C HIS A 61 0.23 -2.07 -8.49
N GLN A 62 -0.78 -1.30 -8.06
CA GLN A 62 -1.29 -1.33 -6.69
C GLN A 62 -2.84 -1.35 -6.68
N PRO A 63 -3.47 -2.00 -5.69
CA PRO A 63 -2.89 -2.63 -4.49
C PRO A 63 -1.96 -3.79 -4.82
N MET A 64 -0.69 -3.67 -4.38
CA MET A 64 0.33 -4.69 -4.67
C MET A 64 0.10 -5.94 -3.83
N GLN A 65 0.09 -7.09 -4.49
CA GLN A 65 -0.07 -8.39 -3.85
C GLN A 65 1.28 -9.00 -3.51
N SER A 66 1.42 -9.57 -2.31
CA SER A 66 2.55 -10.44 -1.98
C SER A 66 2.53 -11.75 -2.79
N ALA A 67 3.69 -12.37 -2.99
CA ALA A 67 3.81 -13.62 -3.73
C ALA A 67 2.97 -14.76 -3.12
N CYS A 68 2.81 -14.80 -1.79
CA CYS A 68 1.95 -15.78 -1.11
C CYS A 68 0.44 -15.43 -1.18
N GLY A 69 0.07 -14.30 -1.76
CA GLY A 69 -1.33 -13.87 -1.89
C GLY A 69 -1.96 -13.28 -0.62
N ARG A 70 -1.32 -13.43 0.57
CA ARG A 70 -1.85 -13.03 1.87
C ARG A 70 -1.93 -11.51 2.07
N TYR A 71 -0.92 -10.78 1.63
CA TYR A 71 -0.81 -9.35 1.92
C TYR A 71 -1.19 -8.48 0.73
N ARG A 72 -1.79 -7.31 1.03
CA ARG A 72 -2.09 -6.25 0.06
C ARG A 72 -1.53 -4.93 0.57
N LEU A 73 -0.77 -4.23 -0.29
CA LEU A 73 -0.18 -2.93 0.03
C LEU A 73 -0.72 -1.86 -0.92
N VAL A 74 -1.15 -0.74 -0.36
CA VAL A 74 -1.28 0.55 -1.06
C VAL A 74 -0.31 1.54 -0.44
N PHE A 75 0.41 2.27 -1.30
CA PHE A 75 1.50 3.15 -0.91
C PHE A 75 1.51 4.41 -1.77
N ASN A 76 1.62 5.56 -1.12
CA ASN A 76 1.85 6.85 -1.75
C ASN A 76 3.09 7.47 -1.13
N GLY A 77 4.18 7.50 -1.86
CA GLY A 77 5.43 8.02 -1.33
C GLY A 77 6.64 7.71 -2.19
N GLU A 78 7.78 7.85 -1.53
CA GLU A 78 9.09 7.47 -2.05
C GLU A 78 10.00 7.08 -0.89
N ILE A 79 10.56 5.88 -0.94
CA ILE A 79 11.54 5.37 0.03
C ILE A 79 12.93 5.61 -0.56
N TYR A 80 13.63 6.62 -0.09
CA TYR A 80 14.89 7.07 -0.69
C TYR A 80 16.01 6.03 -0.59
N ASN A 81 16.03 5.27 0.49
CA ASN A 81 17.03 4.22 0.74
C ASN A 81 16.60 2.81 0.26
N TYR A 82 15.59 2.72 -0.62
CA TYR A 82 15.03 1.42 -1.04
C TYR A 82 16.07 0.48 -1.68
N LYS A 83 17.09 1.03 -2.37
CA LYS A 83 18.14 0.21 -3.00
C LYS A 83 18.95 -0.54 -1.95
N ALA A 84 19.39 0.14 -0.89
CA ALA A 84 20.13 -0.48 0.21
C ALA A 84 19.26 -1.50 0.97
N LEU A 85 17.97 -1.18 1.20
CA LEU A 85 17.02 -2.13 1.82
C LEU A 85 16.79 -3.36 0.92
N ARG A 86 16.72 -3.16 -0.39
CA ARG A 86 16.61 -4.24 -1.38
C ARG A 86 17.81 -5.18 -1.30
N GLU A 87 19.04 -4.67 -1.32
CA GLU A 87 20.28 -5.46 -1.20
C GLU A 87 20.29 -6.28 0.09
N GLN A 88 19.87 -5.71 1.21
CA GLN A 88 19.75 -6.42 2.48
C GLN A 88 18.72 -7.55 2.43
N LEU A 89 17.57 -7.33 1.77
CA LEU A 89 16.53 -8.34 1.61
C LEU A 89 16.98 -9.46 0.64
N GLU A 90 17.64 -9.09 -0.46
CA GLU A 90 18.25 -10.07 -1.41
C GLU A 90 19.30 -10.94 -0.73
N ALA A 91 20.16 -10.37 0.12
CA ALA A 91 21.13 -11.12 0.94
C ALA A 91 20.44 -12.10 1.91
N ARG A 92 19.18 -11.86 2.28
CA ARG A 92 18.35 -12.76 3.10
C ARG A 92 17.48 -13.72 2.28
N GLY A 93 17.71 -13.80 0.95
CA GLY A 93 17.05 -14.72 0.04
C GLY A 93 15.76 -14.21 -0.61
N GLU A 94 15.40 -12.93 -0.44
CA GLU A 94 14.24 -12.37 -1.14
C GLU A 94 14.52 -12.18 -2.64
N ARG A 95 13.48 -12.34 -3.44
CA ARG A 95 13.54 -12.11 -4.90
C ARG A 95 12.49 -11.09 -5.28
N PHE A 96 12.84 -10.18 -6.16
CA PHE A 96 11.99 -9.08 -6.60
C PHE A 96 11.59 -9.22 -8.06
N VAL A 97 10.37 -8.79 -8.38
CA VAL A 97 9.82 -8.75 -9.74
C VAL A 97 9.85 -7.32 -10.26
N SER A 98 9.55 -6.35 -9.41
CA SER A 98 9.57 -4.92 -9.75
C SER A 98 10.93 -4.29 -9.48
N THR A 99 11.16 -3.12 -10.05
CA THR A 99 12.36 -2.30 -9.81
C THR A 99 12.11 -1.16 -8.83
N GLY A 100 10.86 -0.96 -8.41
CA GLY A 100 10.43 0.14 -7.56
C GLY A 100 10.59 -0.13 -6.06
N ASP A 101 10.39 0.92 -5.29
CA ASP A 101 10.43 0.93 -3.83
C ASP A 101 9.21 0.27 -3.17
N THR A 102 8.07 0.22 -3.87
CA THR A 102 6.82 -0.35 -3.35
C THR A 102 6.96 -1.83 -2.98
N GLU A 103 7.61 -2.65 -3.82
CA GLU A 103 7.83 -4.07 -3.51
C GLU A 103 8.84 -4.25 -2.38
N VAL A 104 9.84 -3.39 -2.31
CA VAL A 104 10.82 -3.39 -1.21
C VAL A 104 10.11 -3.11 0.12
N LEU A 105 9.26 -2.09 0.15
CA LEU A 105 8.44 -1.77 1.31
C LEU A 105 7.54 -2.94 1.70
N LEU A 106 6.83 -3.55 0.74
CA LEU A 106 5.96 -4.70 0.97
C LEU A 106 6.71 -5.85 1.65
N ARG A 107 7.87 -6.26 1.10
CA ARG A 107 8.65 -7.37 1.64
C ARG A 107 9.25 -7.07 2.99
N LEU A 108 9.74 -5.85 3.20
CA LEU A 108 10.27 -5.42 4.49
C LEU A 108 9.18 -5.45 5.56
N LEU A 109 7.99 -4.91 5.28
CA LEU A 109 6.86 -4.91 6.21
C LEU A 109 6.33 -6.32 6.50
N ILE A 110 6.35 -7.24 5.53
CA ILE A 110 5.96 -8.63 5.75
C ILE A 110 6.91 -9.32 6.75
N ARG A 111 8.20 -9.04 6.66
CA ARG A 111 9.21 -9.66 7.52
C ARG A 111 9.26 -9.08 8.93
N GLU A 112 9.17 -7.78 9.04
CA GLU A 112 9.52 -7.05 10.26
C GLU A 112 8.32 -6.28 10.86
N GLY A 113 7.21 -6.20 10.13
CA GLY A 113 6.03 -5.47 10.61
C GLY A 113 6.34 -4.01 10.91
N ALA A 114 5.83 -3.52 12.03
CA ALA A 114 6.06 -2.14 12.47
C ALA A 114 7.53 -1.85 12.84
N ALA A 115 8.34 -2.87 13.16
CA ALA A 115 9.78 -2.69 13.46
C ALA A 115 10.59 -2.24 12.23
N ALA A 116 10.03 -2.36 11.02
CA ALA A 116 10.63 -1.85 9.80
C ALA A 116 10.63 -0.31 9.72
N LEU A 117 9.68 0.36 10.37
CA LEU A 117 9.45 1.81 10.20
C LEU A 117 10.68 2.69 10.47
N PRO A 118 11.50 2.45 11.51
CA PRO A 118 12.70 3.24 11.75
C PRO A 118 13.79 3.12 10.68
N GLN A 119 13.72 2.09 9.82
CA GLN A 119 14.68 1.87 8.74
C GLN A 119 14.33 2.65 7.47
N LEU A 120 13.09 3.16 7.37
CA LEU A 120 12.60 3.86 6.19
C LEU A 120 13.06 5.32 6.17
N LEU A 121 13.82 5.69 5.15
CA LEU A 121 14.14 7.09 4.86
C LEU A 121 13.31 7.52 3.65
N GLY A 122 12.43 8.50 3.83
CA GLY A 122 11.58 8.96 2.75
C GLY A 122 10.34 9.71 3.19
N MET A 123 9.47 9.93 2.25
CA MET A 123 8.15 10.53 2.44
C MET A 123 7.08 9.53 2.04
N PHE A 124 6.21 9.13 2.96
CA PHE A 124 5.31 8.03 2.70
C PHE A 124 4.01 8.03 3.51
N ALA A 125 2.98 7.46 2.91
CA ALA A 125 1.79 6.98 3.57
C ALA A 125 1.42 5.63 2.96
N PHE A 126 1.06 4.64 3.77
CA PHE A 126 0.70 3.32 3.29
C PHE A 126 -0.36 2.63 4.17
N CYS A 127 -0.99 1.62 3.57
CA CYS A 127 -1.77 0.61 4.27
C CYS A 127 -1.33 -0.77 3.79
N LEU A 128 -0.85 -1.60 4.70
CA LEU A 128 -0.61 -3.03 4.50
C LEU A 128 -1.73 -3.82 5.16
N PHE A 129 -2.51 -4.55 4.39
CA PHE A 129 -3.58 -5.42 4.88
C PHE A 129 -3.15 -6.88 4.86
N ASP A 130 -3.37 -7.57 5.96
CA ASP A 130 -3.16 -9.02 6.12
C ASP A 130 -4.52 -9.73 6.07
N GLN A 131 -4.72 -10.54 5.04
CA GLN A 131 -5.97 -11.25 4.81
C GLN A 131 -6.23 -12.39 5.80
N GLU A 132 -5.20 -12.98 6.41
CA GLU A 132 -5.37 -14.03 7.40
C GLU A 132 -5.78 -13.48 8.75
N SER A 133 -5.03 -12.49 9.26
CA SER A 133 -5.33 -11.89 10.55
C SER A 133 -6.44 -10.83 10.48
N GLN A 134 -6.92 -10.48 9.29
CA GLN A 134 -7.91 -9.43 9.04
C GLN A 134 -7.52 -8.10 9.70
N SER A 135 -6.24 -7.77 9.65
CA SER A 135 -5.66 -6.57 10.27
C SER A 135 -4.93 -5.70 9.26
N ALA A 136 -4.82 -4.43 9.56
CA ALA A 136 -4.07 -3.49 8.74
C ALA A 136 -3.00 -2.77 9.56
N LEU A 137 -1.81 -2.66 8.98
CA LEU A 137 -0.76 -1.77 9.44
C LEU A 137 -0.80 -0.49 8.60
N LEU A 138 -1.05 0.62 9.27
CA LEU A 138 -1.04 1.95 8.66
C LEU A 138 0.22 2.67 9.07
N GLY A 139 0.91 3.30 8.12
CA GLY A 139 2.12 4.04 8.38
C GLY A 139 2.17 5.36 7.62
N ARG A 140 2.86 6.32 8.23
CA ARG A 140 3.11 7.65 7.67
C ARG A 140 4.51 8.11 8.06
N ASP A 141 5.14 8.87 7.18
CA ASP A 141 6.45 9.46 7.48
C ASP A 141 6.42 10.38 8.72
N PRO A 142 7.55 10.53 9.45
CA PRO A 142 7.58 11.28 10.71
C PRO A 142 7.17 12.75 10.57
N PHE A 143 7.40 13.36 9.41
CA PHE A 143 7.08 14.76 9.15
C PHE A 143 5.67 14.96 8.56
N GLY A 144 4.97 13.86 8.21
CA GLY A 144 3.65 13.92 7.59
C GLY A 144 3.64 14.54 6.20
N ILE A 145 4.76 14.46 5.46
CA ILE A 145 4.87 14.98 4.08
C ILE A 145 3.81 14.33 3.19
N LYS A 146 3.58 13.02 3.36
CA LYS A 146 2.43 12.35 2.77
C LYS A 146 1.31 12.26 3.82
N PRO A 147 0.19 12.96 3.61
CA PRO A 147 -0.92 12.91 4.56
C PRO A 147 -1.57 11.53 4.60
N LEU A 148 -1.99 11.13 5.80
CA LEU A 148 -2.84 9.95 6.02
C LEU A 148 -3.96 10.36 6.97
N TYR A 149 -5.20 10.29 6.49
CA TYR A 149 -6.38 10.62 7.27
C TYR A 149 -7.11 9.33 7.65
N LEU A 150 -7.50 9.24 8.90
CA LEU A 150 -8.26 8.11 9.45
C LEU A 150 -9.58 8.62 9.98
N TYR A 151 -10.65 8.01 9.53
CA TYR A 151 -11.99 8.22 10.07
C TYR A 151 -12.48 6.91 10.68
N ARG A 152 -13.02 6.98 11.89
CA ARG A 152 -13.67 5.85 12.56
C ARG A 152 -15.13 6.17 12.75
N SER A 153 -16.00 5.32 12.25
CA SER A 153 -17.45 5.36 12.49
C SER A 153 -17.83 4.20 13.39
N GLY A 154 -18.66 4.48 14.37
CA GLY A 154 -19.13 3.48 15.34
C GLY A 154 -18.19 3.26 16.52
N THR A 155 -18.71 2.76 17.58
CA THR A 155 -18.05 2.31 18.80
C THR A 155 -17.62 0.87 18.68
#